data_31c5473fa874dbe5b8d858a81ef8ece2
#
_entry.id   31c5473fa874dbe5b8d858a81ef8ece2
#
_cell.length_a   1.000
_cell.length_b   1.000
_cell.length_c   1.000
_cell.angle_alpha   90.00
_cell.angle_beta   90.00
_cell.angle_gamma   90.00
#
_symmetry.space_group_name_H-M   'P 1'
#
loop_
_entity.id
_entity.type
_entity.pdbx_description
1 polymer ?
#
loop_
_entity_poly.entity_id
_entity_poly.type
_entity_poly.pdbx_seq_one_letter_code
_entity_poly.pdbx_strand_id
1 'polypeptide(L)'
;MEFKGALTEQYVLQQLKINQNNIHYWTSKSNVAEVDFVTQVEDYVIPIEVKATVNLKAKSLQQYRKDYSPEKSVRTSLADFEINNGLYNIPLYLIGLMNNLIELE
;
A
#
# COMPACT_ATOMS: atom_id res chain seq x y z
N MET A 1 15.62 -10.92 -9.28
CA MET A 1 15.31 -9.59 -8.77
C MET A 1 14.66 -8.74 -9.82
N GLU A 2 13.76 -7.98 -9.41
CA GLU A 2 12.96 -7.19 -10.30
C GLU A 2 13.42 -5.75 -10.30
N PHE A 3 14.24 -5.41 -11.25
CA PHE A 3 14.62 -4.03 -11.44
C PHE A 3 13.37 -3.16 -11.62
N LYS A 4 12.42 -3.71 -12.36
CA LYS A 4 11.13 -3.06 -12.57
C LYS A 4 10.39 -2.83 -11.26
N GLY A 5 10.44 -3.81 -10.36
CA GLY A 5 9.80 -3.68 -9.06
C GLY A 5 10.39 -2.57 -8.22
N ALA A 6 11.73 -2.48 -8.20
CA ALA A 6 12.41 -1.44 -7.45
C ALA A 6 12.06 -0.05 -7.98
N LEU A 7 11.97 0.11 -9.28
CA LEU A 7 11.59 1.39 -9.89
C LEU A 7 10.15 1.75 -9.55
N THR A 8 9.28 0.75 -9.53
CA THR A 8 7.87 0.98 -9.20
C THR A 8 7.72 1.45 -7.76
N GLU A 9 8.44 0.82 -6.83
CA GLU A 9 8.41 1.25 -5.43
C GLU A 9 8.93 2.67 -5.27
N GLN A 10 9.98 3.01 -5.99
CA GLN A 10 10.55 4.35 -5.95
C GLN A 10 9.53 5.38 -6.44
N TYR A 11 8.84 5.06 -7.52
CA TYR A 11 7.79 5.93 -8.05
C TYR A 11 6.70 6.16 -6.99
N VAL A 12 6.24 5.08 -6.37
CA VAL A 12 5.18 5.17 -5.36
C VAL A 12 5.64 6.02 -4.18
N LEU A 13 6.87 5.79 -3.71
CA LEU A 13 7.40 6.56 -2.60
C LEU A 13 7.42 8.05 -2.91
N GLN A 14 7.85 8.42 -4.12
CA GLN A 14 7.89 9.82 -4.51
C GLN A 14 6.50 10.43 -4.56
N GLN A 15 5.51 9.67 -5.05
CA GLN A 15 4.14 10.16 -5.08
C GLN A 15 3.57 10.33 -3.67
N LEU A 16 3.86 9.38 -2.78
CA LEU A 16 3.37 9.46 -1.41
C LEU A 16 3.97 10.64 -0.65
N LYS A 17 5.23 10.96 -0.90
CA LYS A 17 5.91 12.04 -0.19
C LYS A 17 5.29 13.41 -0.44
N ILE A 18 4.52 13.55 -1.49
CA ILE A 18 3.87 14.83 -1.80
C ILE A 18 2.87 15.19 -0.69
N ASN A 19 2.15 14.19 -0.17
CA ASN A 19 1.09 14.42 0.80
C ASN A 19 1.34 13.76 2.16
N GLN A 20 2.38 12.94 2.30
CA GLN A 20 2.64 12.19 3.52
C GLN A 20 3.97 12.62 4.12
N ASN A 21 3.97 12.87 5.44
CA ASN A 21 5.18 13.27 6.14
C ASN A 21 5.85 12.11 6.85
N ASN A 22 5.08 11.07 7.21
CA ASN A 22 5.58 9.94 7.99
C ASN A 22 5.35 8.65 7.22
N ILE A 23 6.37 8.22 6.50
CA ILE A 23 6.30 6.99 5.72
C ILE A 23 7.32 6.04 6.32
N HIS A 24 6.85 4.86 6.73
CA HIS A 24 7.69 3.86 7.37
C HIS A 24 7.56 2.54 6.61
N TYR A 25 8.48 1.64 6.90
CA TYR A 25 8.41 0.26 6.43
C TYR A 25 7.92 -0.62 7.57
N TRP A 26 7.37 -1.77 7.23
CA TRP A 26 6.98 -2.74 8.24
C TRP A 26 7.55 -4.11 7.89
N THR A 27 8.14 -4.75 8.89
CA THR A 27 8.65 -6.12 8.76
C THR A 27 8.15 -6.91 9.96
N SER A 28 7.67 -8.13 9.71
CA SER A 28 7.22 -8.99 10.81
C SER A 28 8.40 -9.41 11.68
N LYS A 29 8.09 -9.90 12.88
CA LYS A 29 9.13 -10.33 13.82
C LYS A 29 10.01 -11.43 13.25
N SER A 30 9.44 -12.27 12.40
CA SER A 30 10.18 -13.39 11.79
C SER A 30 10.93 -12.96 10.54
N ASN A 31 10.77 -11.71 10.10
CA ASN A 31 11.33 -11.21 8.84
C ASN A 31 10.83 -11.96 7.60
N VAL A 32 9.70 -12.66 7.73
CA VAL A 32 9.12 -13.41 6.61
C VAL A 32 8.19 -12.54 5.80
N ALA A 33 7.51 -11.60 6.46
CA ALA A 33 6.55 -10.71 5.81
C ALA A 33 6.98 -9.27 5.98
N GLU A 34 6.85 -8.48 4.92
CA GLU A 34 7.11 -7.05 5.01
C GLU A 34 6.15 -6.31 4.09
N VAL A 35 5.70 -5.15 4.54
CA VAL A 35 4.84 -4.27 3.78
C VAL A 35 5.70 -3.10 3.31
N ASP A 36 5.52 -2.72 2.05
CA ASP A 36 6.39 -1.73 1.44
C ASP A 36 6.39 -0.40 2.18
N PHE A 37 5.20 0.09 2.55
CA PHE A 37 5.10 1.36 3.26
C PHE A 37 3.96 1.32 4.26
N VAL A 38 4.12 2.07 5.34
CA VAL A 38 3.05 2.31 6.31
C VAL A 38 3.04 3.81 6.58
N THR A 39 1.88 4.42 6.48
CA THR A 39 1.74 5.86 6.72
C THR A 39 0.49 6.13 7.53
N GLN A 40 0.40 7.34 8.06
CA GLN A 40 -0.78 7.76 8.81
C GLN A 40 -1.50 8.86 8.05
N VAL A 41 -2.80 8.68 7.84
CA VAL A 41 -3.65 9.68 7.23
C VAL A 41 -4.77 9.92 8.22
N GLU A 42 -4.83 11.13 8.80
CA GLU A 42 -5.74 11.45 9.88
C GLU A 42 -5.55 10.45 11.01
N ASP A 43 -6.58 9.71 11.40
CA ASP A 43 -6.48 8.74 12.49
C ASP A 43 -6.18 7.32 11.98
N TYR A 44 -6.01 7.14 10.68
CA TYR A 44 -5.79 5.81 10.12
C TYR A 44 -4.31 5.53 9.94
N VAL A 45 -3.87 4.36 10.41
CA VAL A 45 -2.55 3.84 10.08
C VAL A 45 -2.74 2.89 8.91
N ILE A 46 -2.19 3.22 7.76
CA ILE A 46 -2.50 2.56 6.50
C ILE A 46 -1.28 1.85 5.95
N PRO A 47 -1.34 0.50 5.86
CA PRO A 47 -0.29 -0.25 5.16
C PRO A 47 -0.49 -0.16 3.65
N ILE A 48 0.60 -0.07 2.91
CA ILE A 48 0.59 0.08 1.47
C ILE A 48 1.50 -0.97 0.85
N GLU A 49 0.92 -1.83 0.04
CA GLU A 49 1.66 -2.84 -0.72
C GLU A 49 1.74 -2.41 -2.18
N VAL A 50 2.94 -2.50 -2.76
CA VAL A 50 3.18 -2.14 -4.15
C VAL A 50 3.31 -3.41 -4.97
N LYS A 51 2.51 -3.53 -6.02
CA LYS A 51 2.57 -4.65 -6.95
C LYS A 51 2.75 -4.12 -8.36
N ALA A 52 3.86 -4.46 -8.99
CA ALA A 52 4.17 -3.99 -10.35
C ALA A 52 3.53 -4.87 -11.42
N THR A 53 2.47 -5.58 -11.06
CA THR A 53 1.79 -6.51 -11.97
C THR A 53 0.30 -6.47 -11.71
N VAL A 54 -0.46 -7.27 -12.46
CA VAL A 54 -1.89 -7.45 -12.20
C VAL A 54 -2.15 -8.63 -11.25
N ASN A 55 -1.10 -9.36 -10.87
CA ASN A 55 -1.23 -10.43 -9.88
C ASN A 55 -1.37 -9.79 -8.50
N LEU A 56 -2.55 -9.93 -7.92
CA LEU A 56 -2.90 -9.21 -6.70
C LEU A 56 -2.69 -10.01 -5.42
N LYS A 57 -1.93 -11.09 -5.47
CA LYS A 57 -1.59 -11.81 -4.25
C LYS A 57 -0.63 -10.94 -3.43
N ALA A 58 -1.07 -10.55 -2.27
CA ALA A 58 -0.31 -9.68 -1.38
C ALA A 58 -0.23 -10.33 -0.02
N LYS A 59 0.59 -11.39 0.10
CA LYS A 59 0.67 -12.19 1.31
C LYS A 59 1.13 -11.38 2.52
N SER A 60 2.09 -10.48 2.30
CA SER A 60 2.59 -9.65 3.40
C SER A 60 1.52 -8.68 3.89
N LEU A 61 0.76 -8.11 2.97
CA LEU A 61 -0.34 -7.23 3.36
C LEU A 61 -1.42 -8.01 4.10
N GLN A 62 -1.72 -9.23 3.65
CA GLN A 62 -2.68 -10.09 4.35
C GLN A 62 -2.21 -10.38 5.77
N GLN A 63 -0.91 -10.64 5.96
CA GLN A 63 -0.37 -10.88 7.29
C GLN A 63 -0.49 -9.66 8.17
N TYR A 64 -0.19 -8.48 7.64
CA TYR A 64 -0.33 -7.23 8.37
C TYR A 64 -1.78 -7.03 8.80
N ARG A 65 -2.72 -7.25 7.89
CA ARG A 65 -4.15 -7.06 8.17
C ARG A 65 -4.64 -8.03 9.25
N LYS A 66 -4.10 -9.25 9.24
CA LYS A 66 -4.43 -10.23 10.26
C LYS A 66 -3.90 -9.81 11.63
N ASP A 67 -2.68 -9.30 11.67
CA ASP A 67 -2.03 -8.94 12.93
C ASP A 67 -2.55 -7.65 13.55
N TYR A 68 -2.90 -6.67 12.73
CA TYR A 68 -3.21 -5.33 13.22
C TYR A 68 -4.64 -4.88 12.92
N SER A 69 -5.36 -5.58 12.08
CA SER A 69 -6.77 -5.28 11.75
C SER A 69 -6.98 -3.80 11.39
N PRO A 70 -6.22 -3.23 10.46
CA PRO A 70 -6.40 -1.83 10.09
C PRO A 70 -7.76 -1.63 9.42
N GLU A 71 -8.37 -0.47 9.66
CA GLU A 71 -9.64 -0.17 9.02
C GLU A 71 -9.47 -0.01 7.50
N LYS A 72 -8.34 0.53 7.08
CA LYS A 72 -8.07 0.76 5.67
C LYS A 72 -6.68 0.24 5.34
N SER A 73 -6.59 -0.44 4.20
CA SER A 73 -5.33 -0.94 3.66
C SER A 73 -5.28 -0.60 2.18
N VAL A 74 -4.09 -0.42 1.64
CA VAL A 74 -3.92 -0.03 0.25
C VAL A 74 -3.00 -1.02 -0.45
N ARG A 75 -3.41 -1.44 -1.63
CA ARG A 75 -2.57 -2.15 -2.58
C ARG A 75 -2.57 -1.30 -3.84
N THR A 76 -1.41 -0.86 -4.30
CA THR A 76 -1.33 -0.13 -5.55
C THR A 76 -0.71 -1.04 -6.60
N SER A 77 -1.31 -1.08 -7.78
CA SER A 77 -0.96 -2.08 -8.78
C SER A 77 -1.37 -1.61 -10.17
N LEU A 78 -1.21 -2.49 -11.15
CA LEU A 78 -1.67 -2.24 -12.51
C LEU A 78 -3.17 -2.52 -12.69
N ALA A 79 -3.83 -3.06 -11.66
CA ALA A 79 -5.25 -3.34 -11.72
C ALA A 79 -6.07 -2.08 -11.46
N ASP A 80 -7.34 -2.13 -11.84
CA ASP A 80 -8.25 -0.99 -11.69
C ASP A 80 -8.56 -0.70 -10.23
N PHE A 81 -9.10 0.48 -9.99
CA PHE A 81 -9.54 0.87 -8.67
C PHE A 81 -10.66 -0.05 -8.17
N GLU A 82 -10.52 -0.52 -6.94
CA GLU A 82 -11.49 -1.43 -6.35
C GLU A 82 -11.44 -1.29 -4.83
N ILE A 83 -12.59 -1.37 -4.19
CA ILE A 83 -12.69 -1.36 -2.73
C ILE A 83 -13.34 -2.67 -2.29
N ASN A 84 -12.69 -3.36 -1.34
CA ASN A 84 -13.20 -4.63 -0.87
C ASN A 84 -12.84 -4.80 0.61
N ASN A 85 -13.83 -4.66 1.49
CA ASN A 85 -13.65 -4.85 2.94
C ASN A 85 -12.51 -4.04 3.51
N GLY A 86 -12.44 -2.76 3.16
CA GLY A 86 -11.40 -1.87 3.66
C GLY A 86 -10.07 -1.99 2.93
N LEU A 87 -9.98 -2.85 1.93
CA LEU A 87 -8.81 -2.95 1.09
C LEU A 87 -9.07 -2.19 -0.20
N TYR A 88 -8.23 -1.18 -0.44
CA TYR A 88 -8.34 -0.34 -1.62
C TYR A 88 -7.25 -0.74 -2.59
N ASN A 89 -7.63 -1.20 -3.79
CA ASN A 89 -6.65 -1.32 -4.86
C ASN A 89 -6.66 0.00 -5.62
N ILE A 90 -5.54 0.69 -5.62
CA ILE A 90 -5.41 1.98 -6.29
C ILE A 90 -4.45 1.79 -7.46
N PRO A 91 -4.89 2.09 -8.68
CA PRO A 91 -3.96 2.01 -9.82
C PRO A 91 -2.71 2.84 -9.56
N LEU A 92 -1.57 2.35 -10.02
CA LEU A 92 -0.29 3.02 -9.79
C LEU A 92 -0.33 4.50 -10.19
N TYR A 93 -0.98 4.82 -11.31
CA TYR A 93 -1.02 6.19 -11.79
C TYR A 93 -1.90 7.11 -10.93
N LEU A 94 -2.69 6.55 -10.00
CA LEU A 94 -3.54 7.35 -9.12
C LEU A 94 -3.05 7.35 -7.67
N ILE A 95 -1.91 6.73 -7.38
CA ILE A 95 -1.49 6.58 -5.99
C ILE A 95 -1.24 7.92 -5.30
N GLY A 96 -0.88 8.94 -6.06
CA GLY A 96 -0.72 10.28 -5.51
C GLY A 96 -2.01 10.87 -4.96
N LEU A 97 -3.16 10.30 -5.33
CA LEU A 97 -4.47 10.74 -4.84
C LEU A 97 -4.99 9.87 -3.69
N MET A 98 -4.12 9.07 -3.09
CA MET A 98 -4.53 8.09 -2.09
C MET A 98 -5.39 8.71 -0.98
N ASN A 99 -4.98 9.87 -0.46
CA ASN A 99 -5.70 10.48 0.66
C ASN A 99 -7.16 10.77 0.31
N ASN A 100 -7.42 11.11 -0.94
CA ASN A 100 -8.79 11.36 -1.39
C ASN A 100 -9.54 10.06 -1.63
N LEU A 101 -8.85 9.07 -2.23
CA LEU A 101 -9.50 7.85 -2.64
C LEU A 101 -9.90 6.96 -1.46
N ILE A 102 -9.12 6.96 -0.39
CA ILE A 102 -9.44 6.13 0.78
C ILE A 102 -10.63 6.66 1.57
N GLU A 103 -11.13 7.84 1.25
CA GLU A 103 -12.34 8.37 1.85
C GLU A 103 -13.60 7.82 1.18
N LEU A 104 -13.45 7.19 0.03
CA LEU A 104 -14.58 6.58 -0.66
C LEU A 104 -14.96 5.26 0.00
N GLU A 105 -16.23 4.92 -0.10
CA GLU A 105 -16.77 3.68 0.46
C GLU A 105 -16.94 2.62 -0.58
#